data_04e8c28d9afc45e2d65e8114f6ee7cbe
#
_entry.id   04e8c28d9afc45e2d65e8114f6ee7cbe
#
_cell.length_a   1.000
_cell.length_b   1.000
_cell.length_c   1.000
_cell.angle_alpha   90.00
_cell.angle_beta   90.00
_cell.angle_gamma   90.00
#
_symmetry.space_group_name_H-M   'P 1'
#
loop_
_entity.id
_entity.type
_entity.pdbx_description
1 polymer ?
#
loop_
_entity_poly.entity_id
_entity_poly.type
_entity_poly.pdbx_seq_one_letter_code
_entity_poly.pdbx_strand_id
1 'polypeptide(L)'
;MKSWVFVLGLSLFSPEPIQSGPTERSFEMIEPRQLLNHVVRPTLAQLEIDGDTAEKLVMGTIAHESKLGTYLKQIQGPALGICQMEPPTHDDIWHNWLRYRPAMTEQLLKFVPMWAMEGKTEPDARLLITSLEYAVAMCRIHY
;
A
#
# COMPACT_ATOMS: atom_id res chain seq x y z
N MET A 1 -79.68 -28.46 6.03
CA MET A 1 -79.02 -27.10 6.07
C MET A 1 -77.50 -27.36 6.24
N LYS A 2 -76.71 -27.10 5.18
CA LYS A 2 -75.24 -27.25 5.25
C LYS A 2 -74.64 -25.87 5.45
N SER A 3 -74.07 -25.64 6.63
CA SER A 3 -73.35 -24.42 6.99
C SER A 3 -71.96 -24.48 6.37
N TRP A 4 -71.64 -23.58 5.49
CA TRP A 4 -70.31 -23.38 4.89
C TRP A 4 -69.55 -22.41 5.80
N VAL A 5 -68.57 -22.88 6.53
CA VAL A 5 -67.62 -22.05 7.23
C VAL A 5 -66.51 -21.67 6.26
N PHE A 6 -66.46 -20.45 5.82
CA PHE A 6 -65.29 -19.90 5.07
C PHE A 6 -64.20 -19.61 6.11
N VAL A 7 -63.15 -20.42 6.06
CA VAL A 7 -61.89 -20.07 6.74
C VAL A 7 -61.13 -19.16 5.81
N LEU A 8 -61.13 -17.87 6.16
CA LEU A 8 -60.22 -16.89 5.54
C LEU A 8 -58.82 -17.19 6.05
N GLY A 9 -58.02 -17.83 5.22
CA GLY A 9 -56.58 -17.95 5.43
C GLY A 9 -55.92 -16.59 5.22
N LEU A 10 -55.65 -15.90 6.36
CA LEU A 10 -54.75 -14.77 6.35
C LEU A 10 -53.30 -15.32 6.11
N SER A 11 -52.92 -15.25 4.85
CA SER A 11 -51.49 -15.41 4.48
C SER A 11 -50.74 -14.21 5.05
N LEU A 12 -50.06 -14.42 6.14
CA LEU A 12 -49.07 -13.49 6.66
C LEU A 12 -47.90 -13.50 5.67
N PHE A 13 -47.92 -12.56 4.76
CA PHE A 13 -46.79 -12.22 3.91
C PHE A 13 -45.77 -11.55 4.85
N SER A 14 -44.82 -12.32 5.40
CA SER A 14 -43.63 -11.77 6.03
C SER A 14 -42.81 -11.18 4.90
N PRO A 15 -42.47 -9.89 4.89
CA PRO A 15 -41.53 -9.37 3.91
C PRO A 15 -40.21 -10.07 4.16
N GLU A 16 -39.77 -10.85 3.19
CA GLU A 16 -38.40 -11.35 3.15
C GLU A 16 -37.47 -10.15 3.37
N PRO A 17 -36.44 -10.28 4.23
CA PRO A 17 -35.44 -9.23 4.35
C PRO A 17 -34.84 -9.00 2.97
N ILE A 18 -34.89 -7.76 2.51
CA ILE A 18 -34.22 -7.32 1.29
C ILE A 18 -32.76 -7.78 1.46
N GLN A 19 -32.37 -8.81 0.72
CA GLN A 19 -30.98 -9.18 0.60
C GLN A 19 -30.29 -7.96 0.03
N SER A 20 -29.50 -7.28 0.87
CA SER A 20 -28.58 -6.25 0.42
C SER A 20 -27.82 -6.84 -0.77
N GLY A 21 -27.91 -6.18 -1.91
CA GLY A 21 -27.19 -6.55 -3.12
C GLY A 21 -25.70 -6.76 -2.84
N PRO A 22 -24.91 -7.22 -3.80
CA PRO A 22 -23.54 -7.63 -3.56
C PRO A 22 -22.87 -6.55 -2.74
N THR A 23 -22.46 -6.93 -1.53
CA THR A 23 -21.73 -6.09 -0.59
C THR A 23 -20.60 -5.46 -1.40
N GLU A 24 -20.59 -4.13 -1.54
CA GLU A 24 -19.45 -3.44 -2.09
C GLU A 24 -18.24 -4.06 -1.39
N ARG A 25 -17.39 -4.74 -2.17
CA ARG A 25 -16.12 -5.23 -1.62
C ARG A 25 -15.41 -3.99 -1.13
N SER A 26 -15.43 -3.78 0.17
CA SER A 26 -14.55 -2.81 0.79
C SER A 26 -13.15 -3.26 0.42
N PHE A 27 -12.50 -2.52 -0.46
CA PHE A 27 -11.09 -2.76 -0.73
C PHE A 27 -10.39 -2.54 0.61
N GLU A 28 -9.90 -3.62 1.19
CA GLU A 28 -9.17 -3.56 2.45
C GLU A 28 -7.86 -2.81 2.18
N MET A 29 -7.80 -1.60 2.67
CA MET A 29 -6.62 -0.73 2.67
C MET A 29 -5.88 -0.93 3.98
N ILE A 30 -4.59 -0.64 3.98
CA ILE A 30 -3.86 -0.54 5.25
C ILE A 30 -4.41 0.65 6.04
N GLU A 31 -4.72 0.43 7.31
CA GLU A 31 -5.20 1.52 8.16
C GLU A 31 -4.13 2.62 8.26
N PRO A 32 -4.47 3.90 7.95
CA PRO A 32 -3.47 4.96 7.78
C PRO A 32 -2.60 5.23 9.00
N ARG A 33 -3.16 5.16 10.21
CA ARG A 33 -2.40 5.38 11.46
C ARG A 33 -1.43 4.24 11.75
N GLN A 34 -1.82 3.00 11.42
CA GLN A 34 -0.94 1.84 11.54
C GLN A 34 0.23 1.97 10.57
N LEU A 35 -0.04 2.32 9.32
CA LEU A 35 1.00 2.54 8.32
C LEU A 35 1.95 3.68 8.74
N LEU A 36 1.41 4.82 9.17
CA LEU A 36 2.21 5.95 9.62
C LEU A 36 3.10 5.58 10.81
N ASN A 37 2.51 4.99 11.87
CA ASN A 37 3.22 4.79 13.12
C ASN A 37 4.20 3.62 13.09
N HIS A 38 3.92 2.58 12.31
CA HIS A 38 4.70 1.34 12.33
C HIS A 38 5.58 1.13 11.10
N VAL A 39 5.39 1.90 10.04
CA VAL A 39 6.20 1.81 8.82
C VAL A 39 6.83 3.15 8.47
N VAL A 40 6.04 4.18 8.17
CA VAL A 40 6.56 5.44 7.63
C VAL A 40 7.46 6.15 8.63
N ARG A 41 6.96 6.45 9.82
CA ARG A 41 7.72 7.18 10.85
C ARG A 41 9.00 6.49 11.28
N PRO A 42 9.01 5.18 11.60
CA PRO A 42 10.25 4.48 11.96
C PRO A 42 11.27 4.45 10.81
N THR A 43 10.81 4.27 9.57
CA THR A 43 11.67 4.26 8.40
C THR A 43 12.36 5.60 8.18
N LEU A 44 11.59 6.70 8.25
CA LEU A 44 12.13 8.05 8.07
C LEU A 44 13.10 8.43 9.20
N ALA A 45 12.79 8.05 10.44
CA ALA A 45 13.68 8.26 11.58
C ALA A 45 15.00 7.50 11.44
N GLN A 46 14.96 6.25 10.97
CA GLN A 46 16.17 5.46 10.73
C GLN A 46 17.08 6.08 9.66
N LEU A 47 16.49 6.74 8.66
CA LEU A 47 17.22 7.44 7.60
C LEU A 47 17.64 8.87 7.98
N GLU A 48 17.26 9.35 9.17
CA GLU A 48 17.50 10.72 9.64
C GLU A 48 16.92 11.81 8.69
N ILE A 49 15.82 11.50 8.05
CA ILE A 49 15.08 12.39 7.12
C ILE A 49 13.60 12.51 7.51
N ASP A 50 13.30 12.40 8.78
CA ASP A 50 11.98 12.46 9.38
C ASP A 50 11.43 13.90 9.53
N GLY A 51 10.25 13.99 10.10
CA GLY A 51 9.53 15.22 10.39
C GLY A 51 8.14 15.28 9.75
N ASP A 52 7.29 16.14 10.28
CA ASP A 52 5.88 16.25 9.87
C ASP A 52 5.69 16.43 8.36
N THR A 53 6.53 17.24 7.73
CA THR A 53 6.45 17.46 6.28
C THR A 53 6.80 16.22 5.49
N ALA A 54 7.83 15.49 5.92
CA ALA A 54 8.24 14.24 5.29
C ALA A 54 7.17 13.15 5.44
N GLU A 55 6.59 13.02 6.65
CA GLU A 55 5.49 12.09 6.91
C GLU A 55 4.27 12.40 6.03
N LYS A 56 3.86 13.66 5.95
CA LYS A 56 2.74 14.10 5.10
C LYS A 56 2.98 13.86 3.62
N LEU A 57 4.19 14.13 3.15
CA LEU A 57 4.57 13.89 1.76
C LEU A 57 4.45 12.40 1.41
N VAL A 58 5.07 11.52 2.21
CA VAL A 58 5.06 10.08 1.97
C VAL A 58 3.64 9.51 2.09
N MET A 59 2.91 9.85 3.15
CA MET A 59 1.53 9.38 3.35
C MET A 59 0.60 9.87 2.24
N GLY A 60 0.75 11.12 1.79
CA GLY A 60 -0.02 11.68 0.67
C GLY A 60 0.28 10.94 -0.64
N THR A 61 1.55 10.63 -0.91
CA THR A 61 1.95 9.83 -2.07
C THR A 61 1.33 8.44 -2.02
N ILE A 62 1.44 7.74 -0.88
CA ILE A 62 0.87 6.40 -0.70
C ILE A 62 -0.66 6.42 -0.90
N ALA A 63 -1.35 7.42 -0.35
CA ALA A 63 -2.79 7.55 -0.48
C ALA A 63 -3.21 7.77 -1.95
N HIS A 64 -2.48 8.60 -2.68
CA HIS A 64 -2.75 8.93 -4.06
C HIS A 64 -2.39 7.78 -5.01
N GLU A 65 -1.18 7.22 -4.88
CA GLU A 65 -0.62 6.29 -5.86
C GLU A 65 -1.14 4.86 -5.71
N SER A 66 -1.24 4.35 -4.49
CA SER A 66 -1.64 2.96 -4.24
C SER A 66 -2.96 2.79 -3.51
N LYS A 67 -3.68 3.90 -3.24
CA LYS A 67 -4.87 3.89 -2.37
C LYS A 67 -4.58 3.18 -1.04
N LEU A 68 -3.56 3.66 -0.33
CA LEU A 68 -3.10 3.10 0.95
C LEU A 68 -2.77 1.60 0.86
N GLY A 69 -2.06 1.20 -0.17
CA GLY A 69 -1.56 -0.17 -0.32
C GLY A 69 -2.57 -1.16 -0.90
N THR A 70 -3.69 -0.69 -1.44
CA THR A 70 -4.59 -1.54 -2.24
C THR A 70 -3.87 -2.14 -3.44
N TYR A 71 -2.94 -1.40 -4.01
CA TYR A 71 -2.13 -1.83 -5.16
C TYR A 71 -0.65 -1.82 -4.81
N LEU A 72 0.02 -2.97 -4.92
CA LEU A 72 1.47 -3.10 -4.77
C LEU A 72 2.20 -3.19 -6.10
N LYS A 73 1.44 -3.30 -7.17
CA LYS A 73 1.92 -3.23 -8.55
C LYS A 73 0.84 -2.56 -9.39
N GLN A 74 1.25 -1.66 -10.27
CA GLN A 74 0.34 -1.00 -11.19
C GLN A 74 -0.37 -2.03 -12.08
N ILE A 75 -1.70 -1.91 -12.25
CA ILE A 75 -2.50 -2.92 -12.96
C ILE A 75 -2.12 -3.00 -14.45
N GLN A 76 -1.85 -1.86 -15.10
CA GLN A 76 -1.49 -1.79 -16.52
C GLN A 76 -0.28 -0.89 -16.73
N GLY A 77 0.75 -1.06 -15.90
CA GLY A 77 1.94 -0.24 -15.99
C GLY A 77 3.12 -0.81 -15.20
N PRO A 78 4.28 -0.15 -15.26
CA PRO A 78 5.52 -0.64 -14.67
C PRO A 78 5.69 -0.30 -13.18
N ALA A 79 4.88 0.59 -12.60
CA ALA A 79 5.10 1.10 -11.26
C ALA A 79 4.93 0.03 -10.17
N LEU A 80 5.80 0.06 -9.17
CA LEU A 80 5.96 -0.96 -8.14
C LEU A 80 5.86 -0.37 -6.73
N GLY A 81 5.34 -1.19 -5.82
CA GLY A 81 5.30 -0.91 -4.40
C GLY A 81 4.21 0.07 -3.98
N ILE A 82 4.15 0.30 -2.68
CA ILE A 82 3.11 1.14 -2.08
C ILE A 82 3.14 2.61 -2.55
N CYS A 83 4.30 3.08 -3.01
CA CYS A 83 4.49 4.43 -3.56
C CYS A 83 4.48 4.46 -5.10
N GLN A 84 4.24 3.34 -5.76
CA GLN A 84 4.14 3.19 -7.22
C GLN A 84 5.31 3.83 -7.98
N MET A 85 6.53 3.49 -7.58
CA MET A 85 7.75 3.93 -8.24
C MET A 85 8.05 3.05 -9.47
N GLU A 86 8.41 3.67 -10.59
CA GLU A 86 8.83 2.93 -11.77
C GLU A 86 10.26 2.40 -11.64
N PRO A 87 10.57 1.19 -12.15
CA PRO A 87 11.91 0.63 -12.09
C PRO A 87 13.01 1.55 -12.65
N PRO A 88 12.84 2.26 -13.79
CA PRO A 88 13.85 3.21 -14.26
C PRO A 88 14.13 4.36 -13.28
N THR A 89 13.12 4.85 -12.58
CA THR A 89 13.29 5.88 -11.54
C THR A 89 14.08 5.33 -10.35
N HIS A 90 13.75 4.12 -9.90
CA HIS A 90 14.49 3.41 -8.86
C HIS A 90 15.97 3.28 -9.22
N ASP A 91 16.26 2.78 -10.40
CA ASP A 91 17.63 2.55 -10.88
C ASP A 91 18.40 3.88 -11.05
N ASP A 92 17.74 4.93 -11.54
CA ASP A 92 18.32 6.27 -11.66
C ASP A 92 18.73 6.86 -10.29
N ILE A 93 17.89 6.68 -9.25
CA ILE A 93 18.23 7.11 -7.89
C ILE A 93 19.50 6.42 -7.40
N TRP A 94 19.65 5.11 -7.64
CA TRP A 94 20.83 4.36 -7.26
C TRP A 94 22.06 4.82 -8.04
N HIS A 95 21.99 4.90 -9.37
CA HIS A 95 23.10 5.24 -10.24
C HIS A 95 23.55 6.69 -10.13
N ASN A 96 22.61 7.63 -10.06
CA ASN A 96 22.89 9.05 -10.24
C ASN A 96 22.78 9.87 -8.98
N TRP A 97 22.27 9.28 -7.87
CA TRP A 97 22.12 10.01 -6.62
C TRP A 97 22.79 9.31 -5.44
N LEU A 98 22.40 8.07 -5.11
CA LEU A 98 22.88 7.32 -3.94
C LEU A 98 24.36 6.98 -4.01
N ARG A 99 24.90 6.69 -5.19
CA ARG A 99 26.33 6.41 -5.37
C ARG A 99 27.26 7.50 -4.85
N TYR A 100 26.78 8.72 -4.76
CA TYR A 100 27.53 9.88 -4.24
C TYR A 100 27.21 10.21 -2.78
N ARG A 101 26.42 9.39 -2.10
CA ARG A 101 25.95 9.59 -0.73
C ARG A 101 26.12 8.35 0.11
N PRO A 102 27.36 7.98 0.44
CA PRO A 102 27.67 6.70 1.11
C PRO A 102 26.95 6.53 2.44
N ALA A 103 26.80 7.58 3.24
CA ALA A 103 26.11 7.51 4.52
C ALA A 103 24.61 7.18 4.33
N MET A 104 23.93 7.79 3.38
CA MET A 104 22.53 7.49 3.05
C MET A 104 22.39 6.08 2.48
N THR A 105 23.30 5.70 1.60
CA THR A 105 23.32 4.35 1.00
C THR A 105 23.49 3.28 2.09
N GLU A 106 24.37 3.48 3.05
CA GLU A 106 24.57 2.56 4.17
C GLU A 106 23.28 2.40 5.01
N GLN A 107 22.59 3.49 5.32
CA GLN A 107 21.31 3.43 6.04
C GLN A 107 20.24 2.71 5.24
N LEU A 108 20.13 3.01 3.93
CA LEU A 108 19.15 2.39 3.05
C LEU A 108 19.38 0.88 2.88
N LEU A 109 20.64 0.45 2.81
CA LEU A 109 20.99 -0.96 2.69
C LEU A 109 20.56 -1.81 3.89
N LYS A 110 20.27 -1.22 5.04
CA LYS A 110 19.69 -1.94 6.19
C LYS A 110 18.29 -2.50 5.92
N PHE A 111 17.58 -1.94 4.96
CA PHE A 111 16.27 -2.44 4.50
C PHE A 111 16.38 -3.43 3.35
N VAL A 112 17.59 -3.75 2.88
CA VAL A 112 17.82 -4.56 1.69
C VAL A 112 18.25 -5.97 2.08
N PRO A 113 17.43 -7.00 1.81
CA PRO A 113 17.83 -8.38 2.05
C PRO A 113 18.85 -8.86 1.02
N MET A 114 19.63 -9.86 1.37
CA MET A 114 20.72 -10.39 0.52
C MET A 114 20.27 -10.79 -0.88
N TRP A 115 19.08 -11.41 -1.01
CA TRP A 115 18.58 -11.85 -2.31
C TRP A 115 18.37 -10.70 -3.30
N ALA A 116 18.06 -9.49 -2.80
CA ALA A 116 17.82 -8.32 -3.64
C ALA A 116 19.12 -7.74 -4.23
N MET A 117 20.26 -8.13 -3.67
CA MET A 117 21.61 -7.73 -4.15
C MET A 117 22.32 -8.81 -4.94
N GLU A 118 21.77 -10.01 -5.01
CA GLU A 118 22.47 -11.17 -5.61
C GLU A 118 22.83 -10.90 -7.09
N GLY A 119 24.13 -10.90 -7.37
CA GLY A 119 24.67 -10.65 -8.71
C GLY A 119 24.49 -9.22 -9.24
N LYS A 120 24.19 -8.25 -8.35
CA LYS A 120 23.90 -6.86 -8.71
C LYS A 120 24.70 -5.88 -7.89
N THR A 121 24.89 -4.69 -8.44
CA THR A 121 25.52 -3.55 -7.75
C THR A 121 24.50 -2.69 -6.99
N GLU A 122 23.22 -2.86 -7.31
CA GLU A 122 22.08 -2.17 -6.70
C GLU A 122 20.94 -3.15 -6.43
N PRO A 123 20.04 -2.86 -5.48
CA PRO A 123 18.92 -3.72 -5.18
C PRO A 123 17.99 -3.92 -6.38
N ASP A 124 17.40 -5.09 -6.46
CA ASP A 124 16.35 -5.37 -7.42
C ASP A 124 15.11 -4.49 -7.14
N ALA A 125 14.60 -3.78 -8.15
CA ALA A 125 13.42 -2.92 -8.01
C ALA A 125 12.17 -3.67 -7.51
N ARG A 126 12.10 -5.00 -7.65
CA ARG A 126 11.02 -5.82 -7.07
C ARG A 126 10.94 -5.73 -5.55
N LEU A 127 12.02 -5.29 -4.89
CA LEU A 127 12.02 -5.03 -3.45
C LEU A 127 10.98 -3.96 -3.06
N LEU A 128 10.66 -3.03 -3.96
CA LEU A 128 9.60 -2.05 -3.76
C LEU A 128 8.22 -2.70 -3.49
N ILE A 129 7.97 -3.90 -4.02
CA ILE A 129 6.71 -4.63 -3.79
C ILE A 129 6.74 -5.35 -2.44
N THR A 130 7.87 -5.95 -2.08
CA THR A 130 7.97 -6.89 -0.96
C THR A 130 8.38 -6.25 0.36
N SER A 131 8.89 -5.00 0.34
CA SER A 131 9.29 -4.26 1.53
C SER A 131 8.63 -2.88 1.56
N LEU A 132 7.73 -2.67 2.53
CA LEU A 132 7.09 -1.38 2.75
C LEU A 132 8.10 -0.32 3.18
N GLU A 133 9.02 -0.69 4.08
CA GLU A 133 10.06 0.22 4.57
C GLU A 133 10.96 0.68 3.44
N TYR A 134 11.44 -0.24 2.60
CA TYR A 134 12.26 0.11 1.44
C TYR A 134 11.51 1.02 0.45
N ALA A 135 10.25 0.71 0.16
CA ALA A 135 9.43 1.54 -0.72
C ALA A 135 9.20 2.95 -0.16
N VAL A 136 8.96 3.08 1.14
CA VAL A 136 8.84 4.36 1.86
C VAL A 136 10.15 5.13 1.80
N ALA A 137 11.28 4.47 2.08
CA ALA A 137 12.60 5.07 2.02
C ALA A 137 12.92 5.63 0.63
N MET A 138 12.71 4.83 -0.41
CA MET A 138 12.93 5.24 -1.80
C MET A 138 12.00 6.38 -2.22
N CYS A 139 10.74 6.35 -1.79
CA CYS A 139 9.79 7.43 -2.01
C CYS A 139 10.30 8.75 -1.44
N ARG A 140 10.74 8.77 -0.18
CA ARG A 140 11.25 9.98 0.46
C ARG A 140 12.55 10.49 -0.16
N ILE A 141 13.41 9.59 -0.62
CA ILE A 141 14.67 9.94 -1.31
C ILE A 141 14.40 10.54 -2.68
N HIS A 142 13.33 10.11 -3.34
CA HIS A 142 12.93 10.62 -4.65
C HIS A 142 12.45 12.09 -4.60
N TYR A 143 11.78 12.49 -3.50
CA TYR A 143 11.25 13.84 -3.30
C TYR A 143 12.09 14.65 -2.32
#